data_91ead925472b421dcad6d58e411953ca
#
_entry.id   91ead925472b421dcad6d58e411953ca
#
_cell.length_a   1.000
_cell.length_b   1.000
_cell.length_c   1.000
_cell.angle_alpha   90.00
_cell.angle_beta   90.00
_cell.angle_gamma   90.00
#
_symmetry.space_group_name_H-M   'P 1'
#
loop_
_entity.id
_entity.type
_entity.pdbx_description
1 polymer ?
#
loop_
_entity_poly.entity_id
_entity_poly.type
_entity_poly.pdbx_seq_one_letter_code
_entity_poly.pdbx_strand_id
1 'polypeptide(L)'
;RGYISREQGVDRLLKIVSFLQFADRFHGAFPHWMNGKTGDVIPFSTFDNGGDLVETAFLMEGLLCAREYFDADSPEENTLRDVITSLWEDVEWDHYSRNDSGVLYWHWSPNYGWQMNFPLRGYNEGLIVYLLAIASPTHPVDASYWKSGWAGAGYKNGNTWYGYKLYVGPNLGGPLFFAHYSFMGFDPRDIKDEFANYYDQNHNHTMINRSWCITNPFHYEGYGENCWGLTASDDPWGYL
;
A
#
# COMPACT_ATOMS: atom_id res chain seq x y z
N ARG A 1 -15.75 8.69 -16.43
CA ARG A 1 -17.13 8.20 -16.32
C ARG A 1 -18.17 9.32 -16.11
N GLY A 2 -17.73 10.59 -15.94
CA GLY A 2 -18.63 11.75 -15.89
C GLY A 2 -19.45 11.90 -14.58
N TYR A 3 -19.08 11.24 -13.49
CA TYR A 3 -19.76 11.40 -12.20
C TYR A 3 -19.52 12.77 -11.57
N ILE A 4 -18.33 13.34 -11.80
CA ILE A 4 -17.95 14.69 -11.40
C ILE A 4 -17.21 15.36 -12.57
N SER A 5 -17.23 16.70 -12.63
CA SER A 5 -16.42 17.45 -13.58
C SER A 5 -14.93 17.43 -13.19
N ARG A 6 -14.04 17.75 -14.13
CA ARG A 6 -12.60 17.90 -13.86
C ARG A 6 -12.36 18.97 -12.79
N GLU A 7 -13.02 20.11 -12.90
CA GLU A 7 -12.97 21.22 -11.93
C GLU A 7 -13.36 20.75 -10.52
N GLN A 8 -14.50 20.05 -10.39
CA GLN A 8 -14.92 19.47 -9.10
C GLN A 8 -13.88 18.47 -8.54
N GLY A 9 -13.18 17.75 -9.41
CA GLY A 9 -12.10 16.85 -9.02
C GLY A 9 -10.90 17.62 -8.45
N VAL A 10 -10.45 18.67 -9.15
CA VAL A 10 -9.36 19.54 -8.70
C VAL A 10 -9.70 20.19 -7.36
N ASP A 11 -10.89 20.80 -7.22
CA ASP A 11 -11.32 21.45 -5.99
C ASP A 11 -11.30 20.49 -4.78
N ARG A 12 -11.74 19.25 -4.98
CA ARG A 12 -11.72 18.23 -3.92
C ARG A 12 -10.30 17.84 -3.52
N LEU A 13 -9.44 17.62 -4.52
CA LEU A 13 -8.05 17.26 -4.27
C LEU A 13 -7.26 18.38 -3.64
N LEU A 14 -7.42 19.62 -4.09
CA LEU A 14 -6.80 20.80 -3.46
C LEU A 14 -7.19 20.88 -1.97
N LYS A 15 -8.45 20.63 -1.65
CA LYS A 15 -8.92 20.60 -0.25
C LYS A 15 -8.22 19.50 0.56
N ILE A 16 -8.07 18.30 -0.02
CA ILE A 16 -7.39 17.17 0.62
C ILE A 16 -5.91 17.49 0.83
N VAL A 17 -5.19 17.87 -0.22
CA VAL A 17 -3.74 18.10 -0.11
C VAL A 17 -3.41 19.32 0.77
N SER A 18 -4.26 20.36 0.76
CA SER A 18 -4.11 21.49 1.68
C SER A 18 -4.28 21.08 3.14
N PHE A 19 -5.20 20.17 3.44
CA PHE A 19 -5.35 19.59 4.77
C PHE A 19 -4.12 18.76 5.16
N LEU A 20 -3.62 17.91 4.25
CA LEU A 20 -2.47 17.06 4.49
C LEU A 20 -1.17 17.83 4.76
N GLN A 21 -1.02 19.05 4.24
CA GLN A 21 0.13 19.92 4.55
C GLN A 21 0.24 20.29 6.04
N PHE A 22 -0.88 20.28 6.77
CA PHE A 22 -0.96 20.63 8.19
C PHE A 22 -1.18 19.45 9.12
N ALA A 23 -1.47 18.27 8.56
CA ALA A 23 -1.64 17.05 9.34
C ALA A 23 -0.32 16.57 9.96
N ASP A 24 -0.41 15.85 11.08
CA ASP A 24 0.75 15.24 11.70
C ASP A 24 1.49 14.31 10.74
N ARG A 25 2.81 14.50 10.69
CA ARG A 25 3.73 13.64 9.93
C ARG A 25 4.94 13.29 10.79
N PHE A 26 5.44 12.10 10.60
CA PHE A 26 6.56 11.55 11.36
C PHE A 26 7.63 11.07 10.39
N HIS A 27 8.71 11.84 10.24
CA HIS A 27 9.67 11.62 9.16
C HIS A 27 8.97 11.56 7.78
N GLY A 28 8.05 12.51 7.56
CA GLY A 28 7.26 12.61 6.35
C GLY A 28 6.11 11.61 6.20
N ALA A 29 6.09 10.49 6.95
CA ALA A 29 5.00 9.54 6.91
C ALA A 29 3.79 10.00 7.73
N PHE A 30 2.60 9.75 7.20
CA PHE A 30 1.34 9.99 7.88
C PHE A 30 1.01 8.88 8.88
N PRO A 31 0.19 9.16 9.91
CA PRO A 31 -0.26 8.13 10.84
C PRO A 31 -1.28 7.18 10.19
N HIS A 32 -1.45 6.00 10.79
CA HIS A 32 -2.49 5.04 10.40
C HIS A 32 -3.88 5.68 10.41
N TRP A 33 -4.23 6.36 11.51
CA TRP A 33 -5.43 7.15 11.62
C TRP A 33 -5.13 8.59 12.04
N MET A 34 -5.90 9.53 11.51
CA MET A 34 -5.85 10.93 11.88
C MET A 34 -7.24 11.54 12.09
N ASN A 35 -7.30 12.57 12.91
CA ASN A 35 -8.50 13.35 13.08
C ASN A 35 -8.78 14.18 11.82
N GLY A 36 -9.88 13.91 11.13
CA GLY A 36 -10.25 14.59 9.88
C GLY A 36 -10.59 16.09 10.01
N LYS A 37 -10.56 16.67 11.21
CA LYS A 37 -10.75 18.11 11.43
C LYS A 37 -9.46 18.82 11.79
N THR A 38 -8.62 18.20 12.60
CA THR A 38 -7.41 18.82 13.14
C THR A 38 -6.13 18.32 12.48
N GLY A 39 -6.13 17.12 11.88
CA GLY A 39 -4.95 16.47 11.33
C GLY A 39 -4.12 15.73 12.37
N ASP A 40 -4.49 15.79 13.66
CA ASP A 40 -3.75 15.14 14.73
C ASP A 40 -3.82 13.62 14.60
N VAL A 41 -2.73 12.95 14.98
CA VAL A 41 -2.67 11.47 15.01
C VAL A 41 -3.70 10.91 15.98
N ILE A 42 -4.40 9.86 15.56
CA ILE A 42 -5.23 9.01 16.43
C ILE A 42 -4.49 7.67 16.55
N PRO A 43 -3.98 7.29 17.73
CA PRO A 43 -3.24 6.06 17.89
C PRO A 43 -4.07 4.83 17.49
N PHE A 44 -3.54 4.01 16.58
CA PHE A 44 -4.12 2.71 16.25
C PHE A 44 -3.87 1.70 17.38
N SER A 45 -2.67 1.78 17.96
CA SER A 45 -2.29 1.04 19.16
C SER A 45 -1.25 1.82 19.98
N THR A 46 -0.84 1.30 21.14
CA THR A 46 0.16 1.96 22.00
C THR A 46 1.45 2.31 21.27
N PHE A 47 1.95 1.42 20.42
CA PHE A 47 3.20 1.61 19.69
C PHE A 47 3.00 2.12 18.27
N ASP A 48 1.75 2.20 17.81
CA ASP A 48 1.33 2.73 16.54
C ASP A 48 0.57 4.05 16.76
N ASN A 49 1.34 5.05 17.19
CA ASN A 49 0.90 6.41 17.47
C ASN A 49 1.77 7.46 16.74
N GLY A 50 2.35 7.06 15.64
CA GLY A 50 3.27 7.87 14.84
C GLY A 50 3.11 7.59 13.35
N GLY A 51 4.22 7.47 12.63
CA GLY A 51 4.20 7.25 11.19
C GLY A 51 3.91 5.80 10.81
N ASP A 52 3.01 5.62 9.85
CA ASP A 52 2.69 4.38 9.17
C ASP A 52 3.14 4.48 7.71
N LEU A 53 4.19 3.74 7.35
CA LEU A 53 4.80 3.82 6.03
C LEU A 53 3.93 3.18 4.93
N VAL A 54 3.13 2.18 5.27
CA VAL A 54 2.28 1.45 4.31
C VAL A 54 1.06 2.30 3.94
N GLU A 55 0.36 2.87 4.93
CA GLU A 55 -0.76 3.77 4.66
C GLU A 55 -0.30 5.04 3.93
N THR A 56 0.90 5.53 4.28
CA THR A 56 1.54 6.63 3.54
C THR A 56 1.81 6.26 2.09
N ALA A 57 2.27 5.04 1.83
CA ALA A 57 2.54 4.59 0.46
C ALA A 57 1.26 4.52 -0.38
N PHE A 58 0.15 4.04 0.17
CA PHE A 58 -1.15 4.04 -0.53
C PHE A 58 -1.64 5.46 -0.81
N LEU A 59 -1.49 6.36 0.15
CA LEU A 59 -1.80 7.77 -0.07
C LEU A 59 -0.97 8.36 -1.20
N MET A 60 0.36 8.14 -1.18
CA MET A 60 1.28 8.65 -2.22
C MET A 60 0.99 8.02 -3.59
N GLU A 61 0.70 6.73 -3.67
CA GLU A 61 0.27 6.07 -4.92
C GLU A 61 -0.93 6.79 -5.54
N GLY A 62 -1.97 7.06 -4.74
CA GLY A 62 -3.16 7.78 -5.19
C GLY A 62 -2.89 9.22 -5.58
N LEU A 63 -2.08 9.94 -4.80
CA LEU A 63 -1.72 11.33 -5.08
C LEU A 63 -0.85 11.46 -6.34
N LEU A 64 0.11 10.56 -6.55
CA LEU A 64 0.93 10.55 -7.77
C LEU A 64 0.08 10.26 -9.01
N CYS A 65 -0.89 9.33 -8.94
CA CYS A 65 -1.86 9.13 -10.02
C CYS A 65 -2.68 10.39 -10.29
N ALA A 66 -3.11 11.10 -9.24
CA ALA A 66 -3.84 12.34 -9.38
C ALA A 66 -2.96 13.45 -10.01
N ARG A 67 -1.70 13.55 -9.63
CA ARG A 67 -0.72 14.48 -10.19
C ARG A 67 -0.58 14.33 -11.71
N GLU A 68 -0.49 13.09 -12.18
CA GLU A 68 -0.36 12.77 -13.61
C GLU A 68 -1.69 12.98 -14.37
N TYR A 69 -2.83 12.75 -13.71
CA TYR A 69 -4.14 12.94 -14.34
C TYR A 69 -4.52 14.41 -14.52
N PHE A 70 -4.19 15.26 -13.54
CA PHE A 70 -4.48 16.70 -13.57
C PHE A 70 -3.28 17.46 -14.14
N ASP A 71 -3.13 17.39 -15.47
CA ASP A 71 -1.99 17.83 -16.28
C ASP A 71 -2.19 19.14 -17.03
N ALA A 72 -3.35 19.80 -16.88
CA ALA A 72 -3.63 21.06 -17.55
C ALA A 72 -2.76 22.20 -16.99
N ASP A 73 -2.42 23.14 -17.87
CA ASP A 73 -1.68 24.35 -17.49
C ASP A 73 -2.66 25.42 -16.97
N SER A 74 -3.22 25.14 -15.77
CA SER A 74 -4.03 26.08 -15.01
C SER A 74 -3.40 26.32 -13.63
N PRO A 75 -3.62 27.49 -13.00
CA PRO A 75 -3.08 27.79 -11.68
C PRO A 75 -3.46 26.74 -10.62
N GLU A 76 -4.69 26.24 -10.68
CA GLU A 76 -5.24 25.27 -9.74
C GLU A 76 -4.55 23.90 -9.88
N GLU A 77 -4.42 23.40 -11.12
CA GLU A 77 -3.78 22.12 -11.38
C GLU A 77 -2.26 22.19 -11.18
N ASN A 78 -1.62 23.32 -11.51
CA ASN A 78 -0.22 23.56 -11.20
C ASN A 78 0.00 23.50 -9.68
N THR A 79 -0.82 24.23 -8.89
CA THR A 79 -0.75 24.21 -7.43
C THR A 79 -0.96 22.79 -6.87
N LEU A 80 -1.92 22.06 -7.41
CA LEU A 80 -2.18 20.68 -7.00
C LEU A 80 -0.95 19.79 -7.20
N ARG A 81 -0.32 19.86 -8.39
CA ARG A 81 0.89 19.08 -8.69
C ARG A 81 2.07 19.45 -7.81
N ASP A 82 2.28 20.74 -7.55
CA ASP A 82 3.36 21.23 -6.71
C ASP A 82 3.22 20.73 -5.27
N VAL A 83 2.01 20.81 -4.71
CA VAL A 83 1.76 20.31 -3.35
C VAL A 83 1.92 18.79 -3.26
N ILE A 84 1.40 18.04 -4.23
CA ILE A 84 1.58 16.57 -4.24
C ILE A 84 3.06 16.22 -4.33
N THR A 85 3.81 16.91 -5.18
CA THR A 85 5.25 16.69 -5.34
C THR A 85 5.99 16.95 -4.02
N SER A 86 5.70 18.08 -3.35
CA SER A 86 6.30 18.40 -2.04
C SER A 86 5.96 17.35 -0.98
N LEU A 87 4.70 16.91 -0.90
CA LEU A 87 4.31 15.87 0.06
C LEU A 87 5.05 14.56 -0.16
N TRP A 88 5.28 14.17 -1.43
CA TRP A 88 6.01 12.96 -1.76
C TRP A 88 7.51 13.09 -1.49
N GLU A 89 8.11 14.23 -1.84
CA GLU A 89 9.52 14.52 -1.61
C GLU A 89 9.88 14.60 -0.11
N ASP A 90 8.91 14.97 0.74
CA ASP A 90 9.08 15.08 2.19
C ASP A 90 9.07 13.72 2.92
N VAL A 91 8.68 12.61 2.26
CA VAL A 91 8.67 11.29 2.92
C VAL A 91 10.09 10.76 3.02
N GLU A 92 10.60 10.64 4.26
CA GLU A 92 11.93 10.13 4.56
C GLU A 92 11.94 8.57 4.55
N TRP A 93 11.81 7.96 3.35
CA TRP A 93 11.78 6.49 3.20
C TRP A 93 13.03 5.82 3.78
N ASP A 94 14.19 6.47 3.64
CA ASP A 94 15.47 6.03 4.18
C ASP A 94 15.48 5.98 5.72
N HIS A 95 14.77 6.90 6.41
CA HIS A 95 14.58 6.82 7.86
C HIS A 95 13.95 5.48 8.27
N TYR A 96 12.95 5.04 7.52
CA TYR A 96 12.22 3.78 7.78
C TYR A 96 13.05 2.52 7.46
N SER A 97 14.27 2.67 6.98
CA SER A 97 15.25 1.59 6.89
C SER A 97 15.91 1.24 8.24
N ARG A 98 15.70 2.05 9.28
CA ARG A 98 16.25 1.84 10.61
C ARG A 98 17.78 1.62 10.58
N ASN A 99 18.52 2.67 10.27
CA ASN A 99 19.98 2.65 10.13
C ASN A 99 20.47 1.72 9.01
N ASP A 100 19.85 1.79 7.87
CA ASP A 100 20.27 1.08 6.66
C ASP A 100 20.32 -0.45 6.83
N SER A 101 19.28 -0.98 7.49
CA SER A 101 19.22 -2.41 7.85
C SER A 101 18.94 -3.35 6.66
N GLY A 102 18.73 -2.82 5.44
CA GLY A 102 18.38 -3.59 4.25
C GLY A 102 16.91 -4.02 4.20
N VAL A 103 16.06 -3.51 5.10
CA VAL A 103 14.62 -3.74 5.13
C VAL A 103 13.89 -2.49 5.60
N LEU A 104 12.69 -2.24 5.10
CA LEU A 104 11.83 -1.16 5.56
C LEU A 104 10.95 -1.64 6.71
N TYR A 105 10.65 -0.72 7.65
CA TYR A 105 9.78 -0.97 8.79
C TYR A 105 8.45 -0.25 8.61
N TRP A 106 7.36 -0.88 9.09
CA TRP A 106 6.01 -0.38 8.93
C TRP A 106 5.76 0.89 9.75
N HIS A 107 6.18 0.87 11.04
CA HIS A 107 5.80 1.89 12.00
C HIS A 107 7.01 2.54 12.68
N TRP A 108 6.90 3.84 12.92
CA TRP A 108 7.79 4.55 13.82
C TRP A 108 6.97 5.45 14.76
N SER A 109 7.30 5.41 16.06
CA SER A 109 6.60 6.17 17.09
C SER A 109 7.49 7.29 17.65
N PRO A 110 6.98 8.54 17.80
CA PRO A 110 7.73 9.61 18.42
C PRO A 110 8.01 9.34 19.92
N ASN A 111 7.22 8.48 20.56
CA ASN A 111 7.34 8.17 21.98
C ASN A 111 8.12 6.86 22.23
N TYR A 112 8.01 5.90 21.32
CA TYR A 112 8.51 4.52 21.49
C TYR A 112 9.52 4.11 20.43
N GLY A 113 9.82 4.99 19.46
CA GLY A 113 10.75 4.68 18.36
C GLY A 113 10.33 3.44 17.58
N TRP A 114 11.21 2.49 17.45
CA TRP A 114 11.04 1.25 16.70
C TRP A 114 10.46 0.09 17.53
N GLN A 115 9.78 0.34 18.64
CA GLN A 115 9.33 -0.70 19.56
C GLN A 115 8.31 -1.66 18.93
N MET A 116 7.49 -1.21 17.96
CA MET A 116 6.61 -2.08 17.17
C MET A 116 7.40 -3.16 16.42
N ASN A 117 8.61 -2.83 15.94
CA ASN A 117 9.57 -3.73 15.33
C ASN A 117 8.97 -4.65 14.25
N PHE A 118 8.22 -4.08 13.32
CA PHE A 118 7.51 -4.81 12.26
C PHE A 118 8.18 -4.56 10.89
N PRO A 119 9.14 -5.41 10.47
CA PRO A 119 9.78 -5.29 9.17
C PRO A 119 8.82 -5.71 8.06
N LEU A 120 8.76 -4.93 6.99
CA LEU A 120 7.99 -5.21 5.79
C LEU A 120 8.70 -6.27 4.95
N ARG A 121 8.16 -7.47 4.91
CA ARG A 121 8.71 -8.61 4.18
C ARG A 121 7.62 -9.48 3.58
N GLY A 122 7.97 -10.14 2.50
CA GLY A 122 7.12 -11.11 1.85
C GLY A 122 6.07 -10.49 0.95
N TYR A 123 5.28 -11.32 0.25
CA TYR A 123 4.26 -10.82 -0.67
C TYR A 123 2.97 -10.54 0.09
N ASN A 124 2.69 -9.25 0.29
CA ASN A 124 1.49 -8.71 0.91
C ASN A 124 1.18 -7.33 0.29
N GLU A 125 0.29 -6.55 0.89
CA GLU A 125 -0.11 -5.22 0.42
C GLU A 125 1.03 -4.20 0.32
N GLY A 126 2.11 -4.40 1.07
CA GLY A 126 3.21 -3.44 1.18
C GLY A 126 4.19 -3.38 0.00
N LEU A 127 3.93 -4.05 -1.13
CA LEU A 127 4.83 -4.04 -2.29
C LEU A 127 5.12 -2.62 -2.77
N ILE A 128 4.10 -1.77 -2.87
CA ILE A 128 4.22 -0.39 -3.35
C ILE A 128 5.17 0.46 -2.49
N VAL A 129 5.31 0.15 -1.20
CA VAL A 129 6.24 0.83 -0.30
C VAL A 129 7.67 0.78 -0.84
N TYR A 130 8.11 -0.41 -1.24
CA TYR A 130 9.47 -0.58 -1.78
C TYR A 130 9.66 0.09 -3.13
N LEU A 131 8.64 0.07 -3.99
CA LEU A 131 8.72 0.76 -5.28
C LEU A 131 8.84 2.27 -5.09
N LEU A 132 8.03 2.86 -4.22
CA LEU A 132 8.10 4.29 -3.92
C LEU A 132 9.39 4.67 -3.20
N ALA A 133 9.82 3.87 -2.24
CA ALA A 133 11.07 4.13 -1.53
C ALA A 133 12.30 4.09 -2.44
N ILE A 134 12.37 3.14 -3.39
CA ILE A 134 13.45 3.07 -4.37
C ILE A 134 13.37 4.22 -5.38
N ALA A 135 12.15 4.64 -5.75
CA ALA A 135 11.91 5.70 -6.72
C ALA A 135 11.95 7.11 -6.12
N SER A 136 12.06 7.26 -4.80
CA SER A 136 12.08 8.57 -4.15
C SER A 136 13.20 9.46 -4.68
N PRO A 137 12.91 10.73 -5.04
CA PRO A 137 13.93 11.65 -5.55
C PRO A 137 14.81 12.26 -4.45
N THR A 138 14.37 12.24 -3.20
CA THR A 138 15.01 12.95 -2.08
C THR A 138 15.56 12.01 -1.02
N HIS A 139 14.79 10.97 -0.65
CA HIS A 139 15.11 10.02 0.43
C HIS A 139 15.05 8.57 -0.05
N PRO A 140 15.75 8.20 -1.16
CA PRO A 140 15.67 6.86 -1.70
C PRO A 140 16.38 5.82 -0.82
N VAL A 141 15.91 4.59 -0.87
CA VAL A 141 16.68 3.42 -0.46
C VAL A 141 17.31 2.76 -1.68
N ASP A 142 18.41 2.02 -1.50
CA ASP A 142 19.07 1.30 -2.58
C ASP A 142 18.16 0.19 -3.17
N ALA A 143 18.22 -0.02 -4.48
CA ALA A 143 17.43 -1.05 -5.17
C ALA A 143 17.66 -2.48 -4.63
N SER A 144 18.78 -2.73 -3.96
CA SER A 144 19.05 -4.02 -3.29
C SER A 144 18.05 -4.34 -2.17
N TYR A 145 17.36 -3.32 -1.61
CA TYR A 145 16.28 -3.48 -0.62
C TYR A 145 15.14 -4.35 -1.14
N TRP A 146 14.91 -4.37 -2.46
CA TRP A 146 13.95 -5.30 -3.06
C TRP A 146 14.29 -6.76 -2.75
N LYS A 147 15.55 -7.15 -2.86
CA LYS A 147 15.99 -8.52 -2.60
C LYS A 147 16.26 -8.80 -1.12
N SER A 148 16.92 -7.88 -0.43
CA SER A 148 17.31 -8.07 0.97
C SER A 148 16.15 -7.88 1.94
N GLY A 149 15.27 -6.92 1.66
CA GLY A 149 14.12 -6.56 2.47
C GLY A 149 12.86 -7.29 2.05
N TRP A 150 12.26 -6.83 0.96
CA TRP A 150 10.96 -7.30 0.49
C TRP A 150 10.94 -8.78 0.12
N ALA A 151 11.72 -9.18 -0.86
CA ALA A 151 11.78 -10.55 -1.38
C ALA A 151 12.72 -11.46 -0.58
N GLY A 152 12.85 -11.22 0.71
CA GLY A 152 13.68 -12.02 1.61
C GLY A 152 13.19 -13.45 1.82
N ALA A 153 13.61 -14.07 2.91
CA ALA A 153 13.24 -15.45 3.23
C ALA A 153 11.72 -15.66 3.23
N GLY A 154 11.25 -16.72 2.55
CA GLY A 154 9.83 -17.07 2.48
C GLY A 154 9.03 -16.36 1.38
N TYR A 155 9.68 -15.55 0.54
CA TYR A 155 8.97 -14.84 -0.54
C TYR A 155 8.45 -15.80 -1.64
N LYS A 156 9.25 -16.78 -2.05
CA LYS A 156 8.87 -17.76 -3.08
C LYS A 156 7.85 -18.76 -2.55
N ASN A 157 6.85 -19.10 -3.35
CA ASN A 157 5.90 -20.17 -3.08
C ASN A 157 6.12 -21.35 -4.04
N GLY A 158 5.63 -21.24 -5.29
CA GLY A 158 5.80 -22.26 -6.33
C GLY A 158 4.73 -23.37 -6.32
N ASN A 159 3.84 -23.41 -5.34
CA ASN A 159 2.76 -24.41 -5.27
C ASN A 159 1.61 -24.10 -6.23
N THR A 160 0.84 -25.13 -6.54
CA THR A 160 -0.36 -25.03 -7.38
C THR A 160 -1.60 -25.35 -6.55
N TRP A 161 -2.59 -24.46 -6.60
CA TRP A 161 -3.86 -24.57 -5.90
C TRP A 161 -5.00 -24.44 -6.92
N TYR A 162 -5.92 -25.37 -6.94
CA TYR A 162 -7.06 -25.38 -7.89
C TYR A 162 -6.66 -25.22 -9.37
N GLY A 163 -5.46 -25.71 -9.75
CA GLY A 163 -4.92 -25.57 -11.09
C GLY A 163 -4.16 -24.27 -11.39
N TYR A 164 -4.11 -23.33 -10.45
CA TYR A 164 -3.40 -22.05 -10.57
C TYR A 164 -2.09 -22.09 -9.79
N LYS A 165 -0.98 -21.72 -10.43
CA LYS A 165 0.34 -21.65 -9.80
C LYS A 165 0.49 -20.34 -9.04
N LEU A 166 0.88 -20.43 -7.78
CA LEU A 166 1.25 -19.28 -6.96
C LEU A 166 2.78 -19.15 -6.95
N TYR A 167 3.31 -18.06 -7.47
CA TYR A 167 4.76 -17.87 -7.59
C TYR A 167 5.38 -17.38 -6.29
N VAL A 168 4.71 -16.44 -5.61
CA VAL A 168 5.18 -15.78 -4.38
C VAL A 168 4.05 -15.70 -3.36
N GLY A 169 4.40 -15.41 -2.10
CA GLY A 169 3.45 -15.18 -1.02
C GLY A 169 3.06 -16.44 -0.24
N PRO A 170 2.14 -16.31 0.72
CA PRO A 170 1.71 -17.42 1.57
C PRO A 170 0.92 -18.47 0.79
N ASN A 171 0.76 -19.66 1.36
CA ASN A 171 -0.09 -20.70 0.79
C ASN A 171 -1.53 -20.22 0.60
N LEU A 172 -2.14 -20.55 -0.54
CA LEU A 172 -3.44 -20.06 -0.97
C LEU A 172 -3.50 -18.56 -1.27
N GLY A 173 -2.44 -17.80 -1.07
CA GLY A 173 -2.31 -16.37 -1.39
C GLY A 173 -2.61 -15.41 -0.25
N GLY A 174 -3.43 -15.79 0.72
CA GLY A 174 -3.93 -14.88 1.75
C GLY A 174 -5.07 -13.98 1.29
N PRO A 175 -5.36 -12.89 2.01
CA PRO A 175 -6.38 -11.91 1.66
C PRO A 175 -6.19 -11.33 0.26
N LEU A 176 -7.29 -10.97 -0.43
CA LEU A 176 -7.21 -10.42 -1.79
C LEU A 176 -6.46 -9.09 -1.85
N PHE A 177 -6.48 -8.28 -0.82
CA PHE A 177 -5.78 -7.01 -0.82
C PHE A 177 -4.27 -7.17 -0.95
N PHE A 178 -3.69 -8.31 -0.57
CA PHE A 178 -2.27 -8.61 -0.80
C PHE A 178 -1.87 -8.51 -2.28
N ALA A 179 -2.77 -8.87 -3.18
CA ALA A 179 -2.52 -8.87 -4.62
C ALA A 179 -3.14 -7.66 -5.34
N HIS A 180 -3.87 -6.79 -4.64
CA HIS A 180 -4.63 -5.72 -5.29
C HIS A 180 -4.20 -4.31 -4.86
N TYR A 181 -3.91 -4.06 -3.59
CA TYR A 181 -3.71 -2.70 -3.09
C TYR A 181 -2.54 -1.98 -3.76
N SER A 182 -1.38 -2.59 -3.82
CA SER A 182 -0.22 -2.01 -4.51
C SER A 182 -0.40 -1.81 -6.03
N PHE A 183 -1.48 -2.36 -6.59
CA PHE A 183 -1.75 -2.30 -8.04
C PHE A 183 -2.99 -1.46 -8.39
N MET A 184 -3.48 -0.67 -7.45
CA MET A 184 -4.55 0.29 -7.73
C MET A 184 -4.07 1.47 -8.58
N GLY A 185 -2.82 1.88 -8.41
CA GLY A 185 -2.17 2.92 -9.18
C GLY A 185 -0.95 2.45 -9.99
N PHE A 186 -0.55 1.18 -9.85
CA PHE A 186 0.59 0.60 -10.52
C PHE A 186 0.17 -0.59 -11.38
N ASP A 187 0.28 -0.48 -12.70
CA ASP A 187 -0.14 -1.52 -13.64
C ASP A 187 0.83 -2.72 -13.60
N PRO A 188 0.38 -3.94 -13.21
CA PRO A 188 1.25 -5.11 -13.14
C PRO A 188 1.56 -5.75 -14.49
N ARG A 189 0.92 -5.31 -15.59
CA ARG A 189 1.16 -5.89 -16.92
C ARG A 189 2.59 -5.65 -17.34
N ASP A 190 3.23 -6.68 -17.85
CA ASP A 190 4.64 -6.68 -18.29
C ASP A 190 5.66 -6.46 -17.16
N ILE A 191 5.23 -6.36 -15.92
CA ILE A 191 6.09 -6.24 -14.75
C ILE A 191 6.51 -7.63 -14.26
N LYS A 192 7.81 -7.90 -14.31
CA LYS A 192 8.39 -9.17 -13.88
C LYS A 192 9.79 -8.99 -13.32
N ASP A 193 10.15 -9.88 -12.44
CA ASP A 193 11.50 -10.05 -11.93
C ASP A 193 11.91 -11.55 -11.92
N GLU A 194 12.93 -11.89 -11.14
CA GLU A 194 13.38 -13.28 -10.99
C GLU A 194 12.40 -14.17 -10.20
N PHE A 195 11.38 -13.59 -9.55
CA PHE A 195 10.44 -14.29 -8.69
C PHE A 195 9.12 -14.58 -9.38
N ALA A 196 8.55 -13.57 -10.05
CA ALA A 196 7.23 -13.65 -10.65
C ALA A 196 7.06 -12.70 -11.86
N ASN A 197 6.09 -13.04 -12.73
CA ASN A 197 5.33 -12.06 -13.48
C ASN A 197 4.17 -11.64 -12.57
N TYR A 198 4.10 -10.35 -12.23
CA TYR A 198 3.16 -9.87 -11.21
C TYR A 198 1.71 -9.83 -11.68
N TYR A 199 1.47 -9.69 -12.97
CA TYR A 199 0.12 -9.85 -13.52
C TYR A 199 -0.37 -11.31 -13.37
N ASP A 200 0.45 -12.30 -13.75
CA ASP A 200 0.10 -13.71 -13.62
C ASP A 200 -0.06 -14.11 -12.14
N GLN A 201 0.81 -13.59 -11.26
CA GLN A 201 0.72 -13.81 -9.83
C GLN A 201 -0.62 -13.32 -9.27
N ASN A 202 -1.01 -12.07 -9.57
CA ASN A 202 -2.22 -11.45 -9.06
C ASN A 202 -3.48 -12.12 -9.62
N HIS A 203 -3.48 -12.43 -10.92
CA HIS A 203 -4.55 -13.20 -11.55
C HIS A 203 -4.71 -14.57 -10.87
N ASN A 204 -3.63 -15.31 -10.71
CA ASN A 204 -3.67 -16.65 -10.12
C ASN A 204 -4.11 -16.61 -8.66
N HIS A 205 -3.61 -15.65 -7.87
CA HIS A 205 -4.07 -15.45 -6.48
C HIS A 205 -5.59 -15.20 -6.45
N THR A 206 -6.09 -14.30 -7.29
CA THR A 206 -7.54 -14.01 -7.39
C THR A 206 -8.34 -15.26 -7.74
N MET A 207 -7.87 -16.06 -8.69
CA MET A 207 -8.54 -17.29 -9.10
C MET A 207 -8.47 -18.40 -8.04
N ILE A 208 -7.38 -18.49 -7.28
CA ILE A 208 -7.27 -19.39 -6.12
C ILE A 208 -8.29 -19.01 -5.06
N ASN A 209 -8.38 -17.72 -4.70
CA ASN A 209 -9.34 -17.21 -3.72
C ASN A 209 -10.79 -17.51 -4.16
N ARG A 210 -11.12 -17.22 -5.42
CA ARG A 210 -12.44 -17.56 -5.99
C ARG A 210 -12.74 -19.06 -5.93
N SER A 211 -11.77 -19.88 -6.32
CA SER A 211 -11.95 -21.35 -6.35
C SER A 211 -12.13 -21.93 -4.94
N TRP A 212 -11.44 -21.35 -3.94
CA TRP A 212 -11.63 -21.72 -2.55
C TRP A 212 -13.07 -21.41 -2.08
N CYS A 213 -13.60 -20.24 -2.40
CA CYS A 213 -14.98 -19.87 -2.06
C CYS A 213 -16.01 -20.78 -2.75
N ILE A 214 -15.79 -21.16 -4.01
CA ILE A 214 -16.67 -22.09 -4.73
C ILE A 214 -16.62 -23.47 -4.09
N THR A 215 -15.43 -23.98 -3.79
CA THR A 215 -15.24 -25.28 -3.14
C THR A 215 -15.80 -25.28 -1.73
N ASN A 216 -15.68 -24.16 -1.05
CA ASN A 216 -16.19 -23.87 0.30
C ASN A 216 -16.00 -25.07 1.27
N PRO A 217 -14.76 -25.47 1.55
CA PRO A 217 -14.47 -26.72 2.28
C PRO A 217 -15.00 -26.75 3.72
N PHE A 218 -15.30 -25.59 4.27
CA PHE A 218 -15.82 -25.45 5.64
C PHE A 218 -17.33 -25.12 5.67
N HIS A 219 -17.98 -25.09 4.50
CA HIS A 219 -19.43 -24.87 4.38
C HIS A 219 -19.92 -23.55 4.97
N TYR A 220 -19.13 -22.48 4.83
CA TYR A 220 -19.56 -21.13 5.23
C TYR A 220 -20.77 -20.69 4.43
N GLU A 221 -21.75 -20.09 5.11
CA GLU A 221 -22.95 -19.57 4.47
C GLU A 221 -22.60 -18.43 3.49
N GLY A 222 -23.19 -18.46 2.31
CA GLY A 222 -23.08 -17.39 1.32
C GLY A 222 -21.96 -17.59 0.30
N TYR A 223 -20.89 -18.30 0.60
CA TYR A 223 -19.79 -18.49 -0.37
C TYR A 223 -20.17 -19.46 -1.49
N GLY A 224 -19.80 -19.09 -2.71
CA GLY A 224 -20.07 -19.86 -3.90
C GLY A 224 -19.64 -19.16 -5.18
N GLU A 225 -20.15 -19.63 -6.30
CA GLU A 225 -19.76 -19.15 -7.64
C GLU A 225 -20.04 -17.65 -7.85
N ASN A 226 -21.12 -17.14 -7.26
CA ASN A 226 -21.59 -15.75 -7.39
C ASN A 226 -21.29 -14.88 -6.16
N CYS A 227 -20.71 -15.45 -5.10
CA CYS A 227 -20.34 -14.74 -3.88
C CYS A 227 -18.98 -15.26 -3.41
N TRP A 228 -17.93 -14.52 -3.69
CA TRP A 228 -16.56 -14.87 -3.36
C TRP A 228 -15.71 -13.62 -3.13
N GLY A 229 -14.51 -13.82 -2.61
CA GLY A 229 -13.58 -12.73 -2.29
C GLY A 229 -13.29 -12.70 -0.80
N LEU A 230 -12.29 -13.49 -0.37
CA LEU A 230 -11.84 -13.48 1.01
C LEU A 230 -10.87 -12.33 1.21
N THR A 231 -11.14 -11.56 2.23
CA THR A 231 -10.28 -10.50 2.74
C THR A 231 -10.37 -10.46 4.25
N ALA A 232 -9.42 -9.80 4.92
CA ALA A 232 -9.55 -9.49 6.32
C ALA A 232 -10.27 -8.14 6.46
N SER A 233 -11.15 -7.99 7.44
CA SER A 233 -11.83 -6.73 7.73
C SER A 233 -12.45 -6.74 9.13
N ASP A 234 -12.84 -5.56 9.60
CA ASP A 234 -13.61 -5.46 10.85
C ASP A 234 -15.03 -5.98 10.67
N ASP A 235 -15.49 -6.68 11.69
CA ASP A 235 -16.90 -6.97 11.94
C ASP A 235 -17.39 -6.17 13.16
N PRO A 236 -18.67 -6.32 13.61
CA PRO A 236 -19.14 -5.61 14.80
C PRO A 236 -18.43 -5.96 16.11
N TRP A 237 -17.60 -7.00 16.14
CA TRP A 237 -16.92 -7.48 17.33
C TRP A 237 -15.39 -7.33 17.26
N GLY A 238 -14.82 -7.04 16.10
CA GLY A 238 -13.38 -6.83 15.93
C GLY A 238 -12.86 -7.16 14.54
N TYR A 239 -11.54 -7.17 14.41
CA TYR A 239 -10.86 -7.51 13.17
C TYR A 239 -10.68 -9.03 13.05
N LEU A 240 -11.15 -9.62 11.93
CA LEU A 240 -11.08 -11.05 11.62
C LEU A 240 -10.42 -11.33 10.28
#